data_c2ca1a3fbe7377ad30715a145b2d9051
#
_entry.id   c2ca1a3fbe7377ad30715a145b2d9051
#
_cell.length_a   1.000
_cell.length_b   1.000
_cell.length_c   1.000
_cell.angle_alpha   90.00
_cell.angle_beta   90.00
_cell.angle_gamma   90.00
#
_symmetry.space_group_name_H-M   'P 1'
#
loop_
_entity.id
_entity.type
_entity.pdbx_description
1 polymer ?
#
loop_
_entity_poly.entity_id
_entity_poly.type
_entity_poly.pdbx_seq_one_letter_code
_entity_poly.pdbx_strand_id
1 'polypeptide(L)'
;MLSKKAIPTIETNRRNLVKGSAALAASGALASRLSSVSAQEPISGGTLIVAYNADPEILDPHRTTALIAGRAFALTNEQLVTRDYEGNHAPGLADSWEVSDDGLTYTFQLHAGVRFHSGKEMTSADVKYTFDRWRNMEASPTAYLIDAIDSIDTPDPLTVVFNLSQTYNIFLDQLAGAYGVILNEDVVEEAGDQYGVSVVDGTGPFKFVSWERNNRLVFERFDDYSWAAPIFDNPGPAYLDGIEIRIYPEDATRVAEFQAGNVHIVQNVPSADVERLKNADGIDILQFDELETTFMGMNLSKFPTDDVNVRQAVNYAINREEIVQGAYFGLASPAYTHLHPNTPGFWDGALDAAPTHDPDHARALLEEAGWTENGDGVREKDGEQLVITLWVINNSEAVLTSQILEQQLAAVGIKIETIQYEESAWFEATRGGEQVGFTIGVRYETADNLYFYFHSDQQPAPNRFTFNDPEVDAWLEETRSNPDQEAVQNAYDNVQRRLSEVALNAPLKHQHGTLGKSDNAHGVRVHSARWLYRMSDIWLES
;
A
#
# COMPACT_ATOMS: atom_id res chain seq x y z
N MET A 1 34.23 -11.44 -20.14
CA MET A 1 33.86 -10.98 -21.50
C MET A 1 32.58 -11.67 -21.88
N LEU A 2 31.46 -11.08 -21.51
CA LEU A 2 30.13 -11.50 -21.97
C LEU A 2 29.39 -10.26 -22.46
N SER A 3 28.93 -10.35 -23.67
CA SER A 3 28.44 -9.30 -24.55
C SER A 3 27.13 -8.71 -24.05
N LYS A 4 27.10 -7.40 -23.86
CA LYS A 4 25.88 -6.58 -23.66
C LYS A 4 25.06 -6.61 -24.97
N LYS A 5 23.86 -7.18 -24.95
CA LYS A 5 22.86 -6.96 -25.98
C LYS A 5 22.05 -5.72 -25.60
N ALA A 6 22.18 -4.68 -26.40
CA ALA A 6 21.43 -3.45 -26.32
C ALA A 6 19.96 -3.68 -26.74
N ILE A 7 19.04 -3.11 -25.98
CA ILE A 7 17.62 -2.98 -26.33
C ILE A 7 17.48 -1.78 -27.28
N PRO A 8 16.76 -1.86 -28.39
CA PRO A 8 16.64 -0.73 -29.31
C PRO A 8 15.59 0.28 -28.80
N THR A 9 16.04 1.50 -28.60
CA THR A 9 15.21 2.69 -28.42
C THR A 9 14.50 3.04 -29.74
N ILE A 10 13.19 3.16 -29.72
CA ILE A 10 12.40 3.65 -30.86
C ILE A 10 12.29 5.18 -30.74
N GLU A 11 13.14 5.88 -31.48
CA GLU A 11 12.96 7.32 -31.74
C GLU A 11 11.84 7.51 -32.78
N THR A 12 10.73 8.10 -32.39
CA THR A 12 9.69 8.59 -33.31
C THR A 12 10.07 9.94 -33.88
N ASN A 13 10.61 9.94 -35.09
CA ASN A 13 10.92 11.16 -35.83
C ASN A 13 9.70 11.62 -36.63
N ARG A 14 9.00 12.67 -36.15
CA ARG A 14 7.94 13.39 -36.86
C ARG A 14 8.57 14.33 -37.87
N ARG A 15 8.87 13.85 -39.08
CA ARG A 15 8.98 14.69 -40.31
C ARG A 15 9.26 13.76 -41.48
N ASN A 16 8.19 13.45 -42.26
CA ASN A 16 8.25 13.28 -43.72
C ASN A 16 6.98 12.54 -44.16
N LEU A 17 5.95 13.31 -44.32
CA LEU A 17 4.76 12.95 -45.06
C LEU A 17 4.55 14.11 -46.04
N VAL A 18 4.99 13.97 -47.26
CA VAL A 18 4.35 14.45 -48.50
C VAL A 18 5.23 14.03 -49.70
N LYS A 19 4.66 13.29 -50.59
CA LYS A 19 4.83 13.16 -52.05
C LYS A 19 5.07 11.72 -52.56
N GLY A 20 4.09 11.28 -53.30
CA GLY A 20 4.22 10.11 -54.17
C GLY A 20 2.88 9.50 -54.50
N SER A 21 2.13 10.12 -55.39
CA SER A 21 0.90 9.55 -55.99
C SER A 21 1.22 8.58 -57.13
N ALA A 22 0.31 7.61 -57.31
CA ALA A 22 -0.03 6.85 -58.48
C ALA A 22 0.83 5.64 -58.86
N ALA A 23 0.25 4.42 -58.73
CA ALA A 23 -0.13 3.55 -59.85
C ALA A 23 -0.62 2.17 -59.44
N LEU A 24 -1.85 1.86 -59.84
CA LEU A 24 -2.43 0.60 -60.34
C LEU A 24 -2.54 -0.63 -59.41
N ALA A 25 -3.71 -0.88 -58.92
CA ALA A 25 -4.74 -1.89 -59.29
C ALA A 25 -4.33 -3.38 -59.40
N ALA A 26 -5.11 -4.17 -58.65
CA ALA A 26 -5.44 -5.58 -58.82
C ALA A 26 -4.55 -6.58 -58.08
N SER A 27 -5.03 -7.02 -56.92
CA SER A 27 -5.23 -8.45 -56.61
C SER A 27 -5.80 -8.65 -55.21
N GLY A 28 -6.94 -9.27 -55.14
CA GLY A 28 -7.30 -10.26 -54.11
C GLY A 28 -7.61 -9.77 -52.72
N ALA A 29 -8.88 -9.69 -52.47
CA ALA A 29 -9.49 -9.60 -51.15
C ALA A 29 -8.91 -10.61 -50.15
N LEU A 30 -8.12 -10.12 -49.22
CA LEU A 30 -8.04 -10.61 -47.85
C LEU A 30 -8.21 -9.38 -46.94
N ALA A 31 -9.46 -8.96 -46.81
CA ALA A 31 -9.84 -8.07 -45.71
C ALA A 31 -9.65 -8.88 -44.42
N SER A 32 -8.46 -8.80 -43.82
CA SER A 32 -8.30 -9.08 -42.41
C SER A 32 -9.28 -8.17 -41.69
N ARG A 33 -10.33 -8.75 -41.13
CA ARG A 33 -11.19 -8.10 -40.16
C ARG A 33 -10.29 -7.78 -38.96
N LEU A 34 -9.66 -6.62 -38.97
CA LEU A 34 -9.37 -5.87 -37.76
C LEU A 34 -10.76 -5.54 -37.19
N SER A 35 -11.28 -6.41 -36.37
CA SER A 35 -12.35 -6.06 -35.46
C SER A 35 -11.77 -4.91 -34.67
N SER A 36 -12.13 -3.67 -35.02
CA SER A 36 -12.08 -2.57 -34.07
C SER A 36 -12.89 -3.08 -32.87
N VAL A 37 -12.23 -3.39 -31.79
CA VAL A 37 -12.89 -3.45 -30.48
C VAL A 37 -13.42 -2.04 -30.30
N SER A 38 -14.68 -1.83 -30.64
CA SER A 38 -15.40 -0.62 -30.27
C SER A 38 -15.32 -0.56 -28.75
N ALA A 39 -14.65 0.43 -28.21
CA ALA A 39 -14.74 0.67 -26.77
C ALA A 39 -16.24 0.81 -26.48
N GLN A 40 -16.76 -0.09 -25.65
CA GLN A 40 -18.16 -0.10 -25.28
C GLN A 40 -18.40 1.17 -24.46
N GLU A 41 -19.44 1.94 -24.80
CA GLU A 41 -19.74 3.18 -24.07
C GLU A 41 -20.26 2.81 -22.67
N PRO A 42 -19.84 3.55 -21.61
CA PRO A 42 -20.31 3.31 -20.27
C PRO A 42 -21.85 3.38 -20.16
N ILE A 43 -22.42 2.46 -19.41
CA ILE A 43 -23.86 2.36 -19.15
C ILE A 43 -24.11 2.84 -17.73
N SER A 44 -25.09 3.76 -17.55
CA SER A 44 -25.51 4.20 -16.23
C SER A 44 -26.51 3.22 -15.62
N GLY A 45 -26.39 2.98 -14.32
CA GLY A 45 -27.30 2.14 -13.55
C GLY A 45 -26.62 0.94 -12.90
N GLY A 46 -27.38 0.24 -12.07
CA GLY A 46 -26.92 -0.97 -11.38
C GLY A 46 -26.14 -0.69 -10.09
N THR A 47 -26.10 -1.71 -9.23
CA THR A 47 -25.34 -1.68 -7.97
C THR A 47 -24.13 -2.60 -8.07
N LEU A 48 -22.93 -2.07 -7.90
CA LEU A 48 -21.71 -2.86 -7.83
C LEU A 48 -21.64 -3.55 -6.47
N ILE A 49 -21.42 -4.86 -6.47
CA ILE A 49 -21.21 -5.64 -5.24
C ILE A 49 -19.75 -6.02 -5.15
N VAL A 50 -19.07 -5.57 -4.09
CA VAL A 50 -17.65 -5.82 -3.84
C VAL A 50 -17.51 -6.64 -2.56
N ALA A 51 -16.72 -7.72 -2.60
CA ALA A 51 -16.42 -8.53 -1.42
C ALA A 51 -15.13 -8.05 -0.74
N TYR A 52 -15.23 -7.75 0.56
CA TYR A 52 -14.10 -7.46 1.44
C TYR A 52 -13.86 -8.62 2.41
N ASN A 53 -12.62 -8.75 2.88
CA ASN A 53 -12.22 -9.79 3.84
C ASN A 53 -12.39 -9.37 5.31
N ALA A 54 -12.60 -8.09 5.61
CA ALA A 54 -12.76 -7.58 6.96
C ALA A 54 -13.74 -6.40 7.02
N ASP A 55 -14.29 -6.14 8.20
CA ASP A 55 -15.10 -4.97 8.51
C ASP A 55 -14.17 -3.75 8.76
N PRO A 56 -14.49 -2.54 8.25
CA PRO A 56 -13.64 -1.35 8.43
C PRO A 56 -13.53 -0.83 9.86
N GLU A 57 -14.33 -1.30 10.80
CA GLU A 57 -14.43 -0.88 12.22
C GLU A 57 -14.94 0.55 12.42
N ILE A 58 -14.40 1.53 11.71
CA ILE A 58 -14.82 2.93 11.75
C ILE A 58 -14.51 3.63 10.42
N LEU A 59 -15.37 4.57 10.01
CA LEU A 59 -15.20 5.41 8.82
C LEU A 59 -14.79 6.86 9.17
N ASP A 60 -14.25 7.10 10.34
CA ASP A 60 -13.63 8.37 10.71
C ASP A 60 -12.12 8.29 10.41
N PRO A 61 -11.59 9.10 9.46
CA PRO A 61 -10.21 9.02 9.02
C PRO A 61 -9.19 9.33 10.12
N HIS A 62 -9.58 10.11 11.12
CA HIS A 62 -8.67 10.52 12.21
C HIS A 62 -8.64 9.53 13.38
N ARG A 63 -9.45 8.46 13.34
CA ARG A 63 -9.59 7.47 14.43
C ARG A 63 -9.14 6.06 14.05
N THR A 64 -8.59 5.87 12.85
CA THR A 64 -8.19 4.54 12.34
C THR A 64 -6.87 4.59 11.58
N THR A 65 -6.16 3.45 11.56
CA THR A 65 -5.05 3.17 10.64
C THR A 65 -5.38 2.03 9.68
N ALA A 66 -6.62 1.50 9.74
CA ALA A 66 -7.03 0.35 8.94
C ALA A 66 -7.14 0.70 7.45
N LEU A 67 -6.36 0.03 6.60
CA LEU A 67 -6.39 0.25 5.14
C LEU A 67 -7.79 0.01 4.55
N ILE A 68 -8.52 -0.96 5.11
CA ILE A 68 -9.86 -1.29 4.64
C ILE A 68 -10.87 -0.17 4.91
N ALA A 69 -10.71 0.57 6.02
CA ALA A 69 -11.49 1.78 6.30
C ALA A 69 -11.15 2.87 5.28
N GLY A 70 -9.85 3.07 4.97
CA GLY A 70 -9.40 4.00 3.95
C GLY A 70 -10.01 3.74 2.57
N ARG A 71 -10.14 2.47 2.18
CA ARG A 71 -10.81 2.07 0.93
C ARG A 71 -12.31 2.38 0.94
N ALA A 72 -12.97 2.25 2.09
CA ALA A 72 -14.40 2.53 2.22
C ALA A 72 -14.68 4.04 2.22
N PHE A 73 -13.96 4.84 3.01
CA PHE A 73 -14.21 6.28 3.02
C PHE A 73 -13.64 7.02 1.79
N ALA A 74 -12.78 6.41 0.99
CA ALA A 74 -12.41 6.94 -0.32
C ALA A 74 -13.60 7.03 -1.31
N LEU A 75 -14.71 6.32 -1.05
CA LEU A 75 -15.94 6.45 -1.82
C LEU A 75 -16.71 7.73 -1.48
N THR A 76 -16.64 8.14 -0.22
CA THR A 76 -17.45 9.24 0.34
C THR A 76 -16.67 10.55 0.51
N ASN A 77 -15.35 10.50 0.62
CA ASN A 77 -14.53 11.65 0.98
C ASN A 77 -13.37 11.85 0.00
N GLU A 78 -12.89 13.07 -0.09
CA GLU A 78 -11.79 13.44 -1.00
C GLU A 78 -10.74 14.31 -0.30
N GLN A 79 -9.52 14.30 -0.88
CA GLN A 79 -8.36 15.03 -0.41
C GLN A 79 -8.13 16.31 -1.24
N LEU A 80 -7.34 17.26 -0.71
CA LEU A 80 -6.89 18.44 -1.47
C LEU A 80 -6.02 18.05 -2.67
N VAL A 81 -5.11 17.12 -2.44
CA VAL A 81 -4.19 16.55 -3.42
C VAL A 81 -4.50 15.07 -3.55
N THR A 82 -4.42 14.52 -4.74
CA THR A 82 -4.51 13.07 -4.96
C THR A 82 -3.22 12.57 -5.61
N ARG A 83 -3.13 11.26 -5.87
CA ARG A 83 -2.05 10.67 -6.67
C ARG A 83 -2.64 10.06 -7.93
N ASP A 84 -1.92 10.23 -9.04
CA ASP A 84 -2.24 9.52 -10.28
C ASP A 84 -1.87 8.02 -10.17
N TYR A 85 -2.14 7.26 -11.22
CA TYR A 85 -1.85 5.83 -11.25
C TYR A 85 -0.34 5.52 -11.36
N GLU A 86 0.48 6.52 -11.69
CA GLU A 86 1.94 6.48 -11.70
C GLU A 86 2.56 6.90 -10.36
N GLY A 87 1.73 7.38 -9.40
CA GLY A 87 2.15 7.79 -8.06
C GLY A 87 2.50 9.27 -7.91
N ASN A 88 2.36 10.10 -8.97
CA ASN A 88 2.64 11.53 -8.89
C ASN A 88 1.50 12.28 -8.21
N HIS A 89 1.81 13.41 -7.57
CA HIS A 89 0.80 14.30 -7.02
C HIS A 89 -0.04 14.93 -8.14
N ALA A 90 -1.35 14.92 -7.99
CA ALA A 90 -2.33 15.47 -8.91
C ALA A 90 -3.38 16.30 -8.17
N PRO A 91 -4.06 17.25 -8.84
CA PRO A 91 -5.19 17.98 -8.29
C PRO A 91 -6.27 17.04 -7.74
N GLY A 92 -6.79 17.38 -6.54
CA GLY A 92 -7.96 16.75 -5.93
C GLY A 92 -9.06 17.80 -5.74
N LEU A 93 -9.37 18.14 -4.46
CA LEU A 93 -10.28 19.26 -4.14
C LEU A 93 -9.58 20.65 -4.28
N ALA A 94 -8.27 20.68 -4.44
CA ALA A 94 -7.54 21.85 -4.86
C ALA A 94 -7.19 21.76 -6.35
N ASP A 95 -7.48 22.82 -7.12
CA ASP A 95 -7.12 22.93 -8.53
C ASP A 95 -5.61 23.08 -8.73
N SER A 96 -4.94 23.74 -7.78
CA SER A 96 -3.50 23.99 -7.81
C SER A 96 -2.95 24.34 -6.43
N TRP A 97 -1.63 24.29 -6.32
CA TRP A 97 -0.91 24.76 -5.14
C TRP A 97 0.43 25.40 -5.52
N GLU A 98 0.91 26.28 -4.64
CA GLU A 98 2.22 26.90 -4.71
C GLU A 98 2.96 26.64 -3.41
N VAL A 99 4.27 26.43 -3.50
CA VAL A 99 5.16 26.23 -2.35
C VAL A 99 6.17 27.37 -2.33
N SER A 100 6.37 28.00 -1.18
CA SER A 100 7.39 29.06 -1.02
C SER A 100 8.82 28.50 -1.21
N ASP A 101 9.77 29.36 -1.58
CA ASP A 101 11.16 28.97 -1.84
C ASP A 101 11.85 28.31 -0.63
N ASP A 102 11.40 28.62 0.59
CA ASP A 102 11.89 28.03 1.82
C ASP A 102 11.17 26.74 2.24
N GLY A 103 10.15 26.33 1.46
CA GLY A 103 9.38 25.12 1.72
C GLY A 103 8.48 25.18 2.96
N LEU A 104 8.27 26.38 3.53
CA LEU A 104 7.51 26.55 4.77
C LEU A 104 6.06 26.96 4.59
N THR A 105 5.69 27.45 3.39
CA THR A 105 4.33 27.91 3.11
C THR A 105 3.78 27.22 1.88
N TYR A 106 2.60 26.60 2.02
CA TYR A 106 1.86 25.96 0.96
C TYR A 106 0.53 26.66 0.76
N THR A 107 0.31 27.25 -0.41
CA THR A 107 -0.94 27.96 -0.77
C THR A 107 -1.74 27.15 -1.75
N PHE A 108 -2.95 26.73 -1.38
CA PHE A 108 -3.86 25.95 -2.20
C PHE A 108 -5.01 26.80 -2.71
N GLN A 109 -5.36 26.64 -4.00
CA GLN A 109 -6.58 27.16 -4.61
C GLN A 109 -7.60 26.03 -4.70
N LEU A 110 -8.72 26.18 -3.98
CA LEU A 110 -9.76 25.16 -3.91
C LEU A 110 -10.65 25.20 -5.17
N HIS A 111 -11.12 24.04 -5.60
CA HIS A 111 -12.11 23.92 -6.65
C HIS A 111 -13.44 24.54 -6.22
N ALA A 112 -13.97 25.47 -7.02
CA ALA A 112 -15.21 26.17 -6.70
C ALA A 112 -16.44 25.27 -6.92
N GLY A 113 -17.44 25.39 -6.04
CA GLY A 113 -18.73 24.70 -6.20
C GLY A 113 -18.74 23.25 -5.71
N VAL A 114 -17.66 22.77 -5.07
CA VAL A 114 -17.64 21.47 -4.37
C VAL A 114 -18.68 21.47 -3.26
N ARG A 115 -19.45 20.37 -3.15
CA ARG A 115 -20.48 20.20 -2.13
C ARG A 115 -20.28 18.92 -1.35
N PHE A 116 -20.57 19.00 -0.07
CA PHE A 116 -20.77 17.83 0.75
C PHE A 116 -22.10 17.14 0.40
N HIS A 117 -22.24 15.88 0.76
CA HIS A 117 -23.46 15.09 0.53
C HIS A 117 -24.71 15.71 1.18
N SER A 118 -24.54 16.43 2.29
CA SER A 118 -25.59 17.24 2.95
C SER A 118 -26.04 18.46 2.14
N GLY A 119 -25.31 18.82 1.07
CA GLY A 119 -25.58 19.97 0.21
C GLY A 119 -24.85 21.26 0.61
N LYS A 120 -24.15 21.29 1.75
CA LYS A 120 -23.26 22.41 2.14
C LYS A 120 -22.15 22.56 1.12
N GLU A 121 -21.86 23.79 0.70
CA GLU A 121 -20.69 24.10 -0.13
C GLU A 121 -19.41 24.02 0.71
N MET A 122 -18.41 23.29 0.21
CA MET A 122 -17.10 23.19 0.87
C MET A 122 -16.33 24.51 0.71
N THR A 123 -15.69 24.92 1.78
CA THR A 123 -14.84 26.12 1.80
C THR A 123 -13.51 25.86 2.49
N SER A 124 -12.62 26.85 2.44
CA SER A 124 -11.35 26.86 3.17
C SER A 124 -11.51 26.65 4.68
N ALA A 125 -12.66 27.05 5.26
CA ALA A 125 -12.97 26.82 6.67
C ALA A 125 -13.09 25.33 7.00
N ASP A 126 -13.71 24.51 6.13
CA ASP A 126 -13.83 23.07 6.32
C ASP A 126 -12.46 22.37 6.23
N VAL A 127 -11.59 22.86 5.34
CA VAL A 127 -10.21 22.39 5.27
C VAL A 127 -9.47 22.69 6.57
N LYS A 128 -9.52 23.94 7.03
CA LYS A 128 -8.91 24.33 8.31
C LYS A 128 -9.44 23.50 9.47
N TYR A 129 -10.76 23.34 9.58
CA TYR A 129 -11.39 22.50 10.59
C TYR A 129 -10.83 21.07 10.56
N THR A 130 -10.76 20.48 9.36
CA THR A 130 -10.28 19.11 9.18
C THR A 130 -8.90 18.90 9.77
N PHE A 131 -7.93 19.73 9.38
CA PHE A 131 -6.55 19.58 9.84
C PHE A 131 -6.35 20.04 11.28
N ASP A 132 -7.07 21.04 11.76
CA ASP A 132 -7.06 21.42 13.18
C ASP A 132 -7.66 20.31 14.06
N ARG A 133 -8.75 19.66 13.61
CA ARG A 133 -9.32 18.48 14.29
C ARG A 133 -8.30 17.33 14.31
N TRP A 134 -7.68 17.03 13.17
CA TRP A 134 -6.74 15.91 13.06
C TRP A 134 -5.56 16.08 14.03
N ARG A 135 -4.87 17.22 14.01
CA ARG A 135 -3.69 17.46 14.87
C ARG A 135 -4.03 17.59 16.36
N ASN A 136 -5.23 18.05 16.71
CA ASN A 136 -5.62 18.28 18.11
C ASN A 136 -6.39 17.09 18.73
N MET A 137 -6.66 16.03 17.97
CA MET A 137 -7.32 14.84 18.49
C MET A 137 -6.31 13.98 19.25
N GLU A 138 -6.32 14.04 20.58
CA GLU A 138 -5.37 13.33 21.47
C GLU A 138 -5.33 11.81 21.21
N ALA A 139 -6.47 11.21 20.85
CA ALA A 139 -6.57 9.78 20.56
C ALA A 139 -6.32 9.42 19.08
N SER A 140 -5.91 10.37 18.23
CA SER A 140 -5.65 10.07 16.82
C SER A 140 -4.35 9.27 16.69
N PRO A 141 -4.42 8.08 16.07
CA PRO A 141 -3.22 7.28 15.85
C PRO A 141 -2.31 7.84 14.75
N THR A 142 -2.76 8.89 14.04
CA THR A 142 -2.09 9.44 12.85
C THR A 142 -1.81 10.95 12.94
N ALA A 143 -2.12 11.62 14.07
CA ALA A 143 -1.92 13.07 14.21
C ALA A 143 -0.46 13.50 13.97
N TYR A 144 0.51 12.68 14.38
CA TYR A 144 1.94 12.94 14.18
C TYR A 144 2.34 13.13 12.69
N LEU A 145 1.54 12.63 11.74
CA LEU A 145 1.80 12.78 10.31
C LEU A 145 1.73 14.23 9.82
N ILE A 146 1.11 15.11 10.60
CA ILE A 146 0.92 16.52 10.26
C ILE A 146 1.47 17.48 11.35
N ASP A 147 2.32 16.99 12.22
CA ASP A 147 2.90 17.78 13.32
C ASP A 147 3.72 18.99 12.84
N ALA A 148 4.19 18.97 11.60
CA ALA A 148 4.88 20.10 10.99
C ALA A 148 3.97 21.32 10.74
N ILE A 149 2.64 21.19 10.78
CA ILE A 149 1.73 22.32 10.59
C ILE A 149 1.77 23.22 11.83
N ASP A 150 2.23 24.47 11.66
CA ASP A 150 2.18 25.51 12.68
C ASP A 150 0.82 26.19 12.70
N SER A 151 0.38 26.71 11.56
CA SER A 151 -0.91 27.39 11.41
C SER A 151 -1.54 27.17 10.04
N ILE A 152 -2.86 27.40 9.98
CA ILE A 152 -3.64 27.31 8.74
C ILE A 152 -4.46 28.60 8.62
N ASP A 153 -4.20 29.37 7.54
CA ASP A 153 -4.91 30.59 7.24
C ASP A 153 -5.92 30.36 6.10
N THR A 154 -7.07 31.03 6.20
CA THR A 154 -8.17 30.98 5.22
C THR A 154 -8.53 32.41 4.81
N PRO A 155 -7.70 33.04 3.95
CA PRO A 155 -7.89 34.46 3.59
C PRO A 155 -9.20 34.74 2.85
N ASP A 156 -9.71 33.74 2.17
CA ASP A 156 -11.02 33.76 1.49
C ASP A 156 -11.58 32.33 1.39
N PRO A 157 -12.85 32.14 0.94
CA PRO A 157 -13.48 30.81 0.94
C PRO A 157 -12.82 29.77 0.06
N LEU A 158 -11.97 30.15 -0.91
CA LEU A 158 -11.35 29.24 -1.87
C LEU A 158 -9.82 29.18 -1.76
N THR A 159 -9.22 29.88 -0.77
CA THR A 159 -7.78 29.87 -0.56
C THR A 159 -7.45 29.33 0.82
N VAL A 160 -6.55 28.35 0.88
CA VAL A 160 -5.99 27.79 2.13
C VAL A 160 -4.48 27.95 2.12
N VAL A 161 -3.92 28.43 3.22
CA VAL A 161 -2.48 28.59 3.39
C VAL A 161 -2.05 27.77 4.60
N PHE A 162 -1.24 26.77 4.37
CA PHE A 162 -0.56 26.02 5.45
C PHE A 162 0.80 26.65 5.69
N ASN A 163 1.07 27.02 6.92
CA ASN A 163 2.38 27.45 7.39
C ASN A 163 2.98 26.34 8.23
N LEU A 164 4.18 25.89 7.86
CA LEU A 164 4.89 24.82 8.53
C LEU A 164 5.94 25.38 9.50
N SER A 165 6.15 24.72 10.62
CA SER A 165 7.18 25.04 11.61
C SER A 165 8.59 24.69 11.14
N GLN A 166 8.71 23.78 10.19
CA GLN A 166 9.94 23.33 9.55
C GLN A 166 9.64 22.80 8.16
N THR A 167 10.65 22.71 7.30
CA THR A 167 10.53 22.03 6.00
C THR A 167 10.08 20.60 6.22
N TYR A 168 9.08 20.14 5.45
CA TYR A 168 8.50 18.82 5.56
C TYR A 168 8.21 18.25 4.18
N ASN A 169 9.21 17.58 3.61
CA ASN A 169 9.21 17.15 2.19
C ASN A 169 8.05 16.26 1.79
N ILE A 170 7.51 15.50 2.76
CA ILE A 170 6.39 14.59 2.54
C ILE A 170 5.03 15.24 2.83
N PHE A 171 4.95 16.57 2.99
CA PHE A 171 3.70 17.23 3.34
C PHE A 171 2.59 16.98 2.30
N LEU A 172 2.90 17.08 1.00
CA LEU A 172 1.94 16.75 -0.05
C LEU A 172 1.52 15.28 -0.03
N ASP A 173 2.42 14.38 0.38
CA ASP A 173 2.12 12.96 0.55
C ASP A 173 1.09 12.73 1.66
N GLN A 174 1.21 13.47 2.78
CA GLN A 174 0.24 13.40 3.86
C GLN A 174 -1.12 13.98 3.43
N LEU A 175 -1.14 15.09 2.70
CA LEU A 175 -2.37 15.65 2.15
C LEU A 175 -3.05 14.73 1.13
N ALA A 176 -2.26 13.98 0.34
CA ALA A 176 -2.72 13.00 -0.61
C ALA A 176 -3.08 11.66 0.06
N GLY A 177 -2.70 11.44 1.30
CA GLY A 177 -2.93 10.21 2.07
C GLY A 177 -4.41 9.95 2.38
N ALA A 178 -4.73 8.73 2.80
CA ALA A 178 -6.11 8.34 3.11
C ALA A 178 -6.71 9.16 4.25
N TYR A 179 -5.89 9.66 5.17
CA TYR A 179 -6.34 10.41 6.34
C TYR A 179 -6.54 11.91 6.08
N GLY A 180 -6.00 12.45 4.98
CA GLY A 180 -6.10 13.86 4.57
C GLY A 180 -7.40 14.24 3.87
N VAL A 181 -8.44 13.43 3.96
CA VAL A 181 -9.76 13.70 3.36
C VAL A 181 -10.50 14.81 4.11
N ILE A 182 -11.18 15.68 3.36
CA ILE A 182 -11.85 16.86 3.94
C ILE A 182 -13.19 16.46 4.56
N LEU A 183 -13.45 17.00 5.75
CA LEU A 183 -14.62 16.73 6.57
C LEU A 183 -15.55 17.95 6.64
N ASN A 184 -16.84 17.69 6.75
CA ASN A 184 -17.85 18.71 7.02
C ASN A 184 -17.91 19.00 8.52
N GLU A 185 -17.45 20.18 8.95
CA GLU A 185 -17.45 20.61 10.35
C GLU A 185 -18.83 20.44 11.00
N ASP A 186 -19.88 20.94 10.35
CA ASP A 186 -21.23 20.95 10.94
C ASP A 186 -21.72 19.52 11.25
N VAL A 187 -21.48 18.60 10.34
CA VAL A 187 -21.93 17.19 10.50
C VAL A 187 -21.05 16.44 11.50
N VAL A 188 -19.75 16.68 11.52
CA VAL A 188 -18.85 16.05 12.49
C VAL A 188 -19.18 16.49 13.91
N GLU A 189 -19.40 17.79 14.13
CA GLU A 189 -19.74 18.35 15.44
C GLU A 189 -21.13 17.89 15.92
N GLU A 190 -22.14 17.84 15.01
CA GLU A 190 -23.47 17.34 15.34
C GLU A 190 -23.47 15.85 15.66
N ALA A 191 -22.75 15.05 14.88
CA ALA A 191 -22.71 13.60 15.04
C ALA A 191 -21.86 13.14 16.23
N GLY A 192 -20.82 13.91 16.61
CA GLY A 192 -19.89 13.56 17.69
C GLY A 192 -19.32 12.15 17.51
N ASP A 193 -19.47 11.29 18.52
CA ASP A 193 -18.98 9.90 18.50
C ASP A 193 -19.65 9.01 17.43
N GLN A 194 -20.76 9.45 16.85
CA GLN A 194 -21.45 8.71 15.78
C GLN A 194 -20.86 8.98 14.40
N TYR A 195 -19.99 9.99 14.24
CA TYR A 195 -19.31 10.22 12.99
C TYR A 195 -18.38 9.05 12.66
N GLY A 196 -18.46 8.55 11.43
CA GLY A 196 -17.75 7.35 11.00
C GLY A 196 -18.33 6.03 11.50
N VAL A 197 -19.46 6.06 12.26
CA VAL A 197 -20.18 4.87 12.76
C VAL A 197 -21.55 4.72 12.08
N SER A 198 -22.38 5.74 12.16
CA SER A 198 -23.72 5.78 11.57
C SER A 198 -23.95 7.02 10.71
N VAL A 199 -23.03 7.97 10.74
CA VAL A 199 -23.07 9.21 9.96
C VAL A 199 -21.72 9.39 9.27
N VAL A 200 -21.76 9.61 7.96
CA VAL A 200 -20.61 10.00 7.13
C VAL A 200 -21.10 11.05 6.14
N ASP A 201 -20.41 12.18 6.06
CA ASP A 201 -20.70 13.24 5.10
C ASP A 201 -19.37 13.70 4.47
N GLY A 202 -19.29 13.64 3.16
CA GLY A 202 -18.09 13.96 2.41
C GLY A 202 -18.43 14.55 1.05
N THR A 203 -17.42 14.72 0.22
CA THR A 203 -17.51 15.34 -1.11
C THR A 203 -17.44 14.32 -2.25
N GLY A 204 -17.23 13.03 -1.95
CA GLY A 204 -16.96 11.99 -2.93
C GLY A 204 -18.15 11.58 -3.79
N PRO A 205 -17.93 10.72 -4.81
CA PRO A 205 -18.94 10.35 -5.79
C PRO A 205 -20.09 9.48 -5.25
N PHE A 206 -19.94 8.92 -4.04
CA PHE A 206 -20.96 8.09 -3.40
C PHE A 206 -21.26 8.58 -1.99
N LYS A 207 -22.54 8.54 -1.61
CA LYS A 207 -23.05 8.86 -0.27
C LYS A 207 -23.18 7.60 0.56
N PHE A 208 -22.79 7.66 1.82
CA PHE A 208 -23.04 6.59 2.79
C PHE A 208 -24.52 6.46 3.10
N VAL A 209 -25.05 5.24 3.04
CA VAL A 209 -26.47 4.93 3.34
C VAL A 209 -26.58 4.15 4.65
N SER A 210 -25.87 3.05 4.79
CA SER A 210 -25.97 2.20 5.97
C SER A 210 -24.78 1.27 6.14
N TRP A 211 -24.58 0.84 7.37
CA TRP A 211 -23.60 -0.15 7.75
C TRP A 211 -24.18 -1.19 8.71
N GLU A 212 -24.29 -2.42 8.25
CA GLU A 212 -24.58 -3.58 9.07
C GLU A 212 -23.24 -4.24 9.42
N ARG A 213 -22.79 -4.10 10.67
CA ARG A 213 -21.49 -4.58 11.15
C ARG A 213 -21.26 -6.06 10.80
N ASN A 214 -20.05 -6.35 10.31
CA ASN A 214 -19.62 -7.68 9.86
C ASN A 214 -20.51 -8.31 8.78
N ASN A 215 -21.33 -7.52 8.11
CA ASN A 215 -22.22 -7.97 7.05
C ASN A 215 -22.02 -7.14 5.78
N ARG A 216 -22.43 -5.84 5.79
CA ARG A 216 -22.32 -5.01 4.60
C ARG A 216 -22.33 -3.51 4.89
N LEU A 217 -21.74 -2.76 3.94
CA LEU A 217 -21.89 -1.31 3.81
C LEU A 217 -22.62 -1.01 2.50
N VAL A 218 -23.48 0.00 2.52
CA VAL A 218 -24.26 0.42 1.35
C VAL A 218 -23.99 1.89 1.07
N PHE A 219 -23.74 2.20 -0.20
CA PHE A 219 -23.50 3.54 -0.71
C PHE A 219 -24.40 3.79 -1.91
N GLU A 220 -24.89 5.02 -2.07
CA GLU A 220 -25.66 5.48 -3.23
C GLU A 220 -24.91 6.55 -4.01
N ARG A 221 -25.18 6.67 -5.30
CA ARG A 221 -24.57 7.70 -6.16
C ARG A 221 -24.91 9.10 -5.65
N PHE A 222 -23.91 9.99 -5.71
CA PHE A 222 -24.12 11.42 -5.52
C PHE A 222 -24.40 12.10 -6.86
N ASP A 223 -25.66 12.36 -7.18
CA ASP A 223 -26.09 12.87 -8.50
C ASP A 223 -25.58 14.29 -8.82
N ASP A 224 -25.26 15.09 -7.78
CA ASP A 224 -24.74 16.45 -7.95
C ASP A 224 -23.20 16.50 -8.10
N TYR A 225 -22.52 15.36 -8.06
CA TYR A 225 -21.05 15.27 -8.16
C TYR A 225 -20.56 15.72 -9.54
N SER A 226 -19.66 16.71 -9.60
CA SER A 226 -19.18 17.29 -10.87
C SER A 226 -17.75 17.85 -10.81
N TRP A 227 -16.95 17.47 -9.80
CA TRP A 227 -15.58 17.95 -9.56
C TRP A 227 -14.57 16.82 -9.48
N ALA A 228 -14.76 15.78 -10.28
CA ALA A 228 -13.84 14.64 -10.29
C ALA A 228 -12.41 15.07 -10.59
N ALA A 229 -11.47 14.54 -9.83
CA ALA A 229 -10.05 14.76 -10.07
C ALA A 229 -9.66 14.34 -11.51
N PRO A 230 -8.71 15.02 -12.17
CA PRO A 230 -8.33 14.78 -13.57
C PRO A 230 -7.79 13.38 -13.88
N ILE A 231 -7.52 12.59 -12.83
CA ILE A 231 -7.07 11.19 -12.96
C ILE A 231 -8.20 10.21 -13.31
N PHE A 232 -9.47 10.63 -13.22
CA PHE A 232 -10.65 9.83 -13.57
C PHE A 232 -11.13 10.14 -14.98
N ASP A 233 -11.62 9.12 -15.68
CA ASP A 233 -12.16 9.27 -17.02
C ASP A 233 -13.58 9.87 -16.99
N ASN A 234 -14.34 9.61 -15.91
CA ASN A 234 -15.68 10.17 -15.69
C ASN A 234 -15.60 11.48 -14.87
N PRO A 235 -15.86 12.63 -15.48
CA PRO A 235 -15.79 13.93 -14.78
C PRO A 235 -17.04 14.26 -13.95
N GLY A 236 -18.10 13.45 -14.05
CA GLY A 236 -19.41 13.69 -13.42
C GLY A 236 -19.81 12.61 -12.41
N PRO A 237 -21.11 12.49 -12.14
CA PRO A 237 -21.62 11.45 -11.25
C PRO A 237 -21.22 10.06 -11.71
N ALA A 238 -21.00 9.15 -10.76
CA ALA A 238 -20.67 7.76 -11.07
C ALA A 238 -21.69 7.12 -12.02
N TYR A 239 -21.24 6.19 -12.87
CA TYR A 239 -22.16 5.45 -13.74
C TYR A 239 -23.09 4.54 -12.96
N LEU A 240 -22.61 3.96 -11.85
CA LEU A 240 -23.37 3.08 -10.96
C LEU A 240 -24.43 3.85 -10.16
N ASP A 241 -25.56 3.22 -9.85
CA ASP A 241 -26.55 3.76 -8.91
C ASP A 241 -26.07 3.66 -7.46
N GLY A 242 -25.17 2.71 -7.16
CA GLY A 242 -24.60 2.54 -5.83
C GLY A 242 -23.58 1.42 -5.75
N ILE A 243 -23.02 1.26 -4.55
CA ILE A 243 -22.06 0.21 -4.22
C ILE A 243 -22.52 -0.49 -2.94
N GLU A 244 -22.46 -1.81 -2.94
CA GLU A 244 -22.61 -2.64 -1.75
C GLU A 244 -21.30 -3.37 -1.48
N ILE A 245 -20.68 -3.10 -0.33
CA ILE A 245 -19.50 -3.83 0.14
C ILE A 245 -20.00 -4.92 1.08
N ARG A 246 -19.78 -6.20 0.72
CA ARG A 246 -20.12 -7.37 1.55
C ARG A 246 -18.87 -7.90 2.25
N ILE A 247 -19.03 -8.25 3.52
CA ILE A 247 -17.94 -8.74 4.35
C ILE A 247 -17.96 -10.26 4.37
N TYR A 248 -16.91 -10.87 3.82
CA TYR A 248 -16.68 -12.31 3.82
C TYR A 248 -15.27 -12.61 4.36
N PRO A 249 -15.09 -12.79 5.67
CA PRO A 249 -13.77 -13.03 6.26
C PRO A 249 -13.11 -14.30 5.74
N GLU A 250 -13.90 -15.36 5.54
CA GLU A 250 -13.41 -16.66 5.09
C GLU A 250 -13.14 -16.67 3.58
N ASP A 251 -11.90 -16.96 3.18
CA ASP A 251 -11.45 -17.00 1.79
C ASP A 251 -12.34 -17.91 0.90
N ALA A 252 -12.62 -19.12 1.39
CA ALA A 252 -13.42 -20.08 0.64
C ALA A 252 -14.85 -19.58 0.37
N THR A 253 -15.47 -18.92 1.34
CA THR A 253 -16.80 -18.32 1.20
C THR A 253 -16.74 -17.15 0.22
N ARG A 254 -15.75 -16.27 0.35
CA ARG A 254 -15.58 -15.10 -0.53
C ARG A 254 -15.39 -15.51 -1.99
N VAL A 255 -14.56 -16.51 -2.24
CA VAL A 255 -14.34 -17.06 -3.59
C VAL A 255 -15.60 -17.77 -4.13
N ALA A 256 -16.31 -18.52 -3.28
CA ALA A 256 -17.55 -19.19 -3.70
C ALA A 256 -18.66 -18.20 -4.09
N GLU A 257 -18.85 -17.11 -3.34
CA GLU A 257 -19.82 -16.06 -3.65
C GLU A 257 -19.48 -15.35 -4.97
N PHE A 258 -18.19 -15.12 -5.24
CA PHE A 258 -17.72 -14.57 -6.49
C PHE A 258 -18.00 -15.51 -7.67
N GLN A 259 -17.66 -16.79 -7.56
CA GLN A 259 -17.93 -17.80 -8.60
C GLN A 259 -19.43 -18.01 -8.86
N ALA A 260 -20.26 -17.84 -7.84
CA ALA A 260 -21.71 -17.93 -7.98
C ALA A 260 -22.34 -16.67 -8.65
N GLY A 261 -21.53 -15.63 -8.91
CA GLY A 261 -22.01 -14.36 -9.48
C GLY A 261 -22.75 -13.47 -8.47
N ASN A 262 -22.65 -13.77 -7.17
CA ASN A 262 -23.29 -12.98 -6.10
C ASN A 262 -22.52 -11.72 -5.75
N VAL A 263 -21.25 -11.60 -6.19
CA VAL A 263 -20.42 -10.41 -6.12
C VAL A 263 -19.74 -10.15 -7.45
N HIS A 264 -19.56 -8.90 -7.82
CA HIS A 264 -18.94 -8.49 -9.08
C HIS A 264 -17.41 -8.37 -8.99
N ILE A 265 -16.91 -7.99 -7.80
CA ILE A 265 -15.47 -7.82 -7.56
C ILE A 265 -15.11 -8.46 -6.22
N VAL A 266 -14.00 -9.21 -6.24
CA VAL A 266 -13.38 -9.75 -5.03
C VAL A 266 -11.96 -9.23 -4.90
N GLN A 267 -11.63 -8.65 -3.76
CA GLN A 267 -10.28 -8.25 -3.41
C GLN A 267 -9.55 -9.41 -2.71
N ASN A 268 -8.22 -9.46 -2.84
CA ASN A 268 -7.39 -10.48 -2.22
C ASN A 268 -7.85 -11.91 -2.61
N VAL A 269 -7.83 -12.20 -3.90
CA VAL A 269 -8.04 -13.59 -4.37
C VAL A 269 -6.90 -14.44 -3.83
N PRO A 270 -7.17 -15.52 -3.07
CA PRO A 270 -6.12 -16.39 -2.54
C PRO A 270 -5.24 -16.95 -3.65
N SER A 271 -3.94 -16.96 -3.45
CA SER A 271 -2.97 -17.39 -4.48
C SER A 271 -3.26 -18.78 -5.01
N ALA A 272 -3.74 -19.70 -4.17
CA ALA A 272 -4.12 -21.07 -4.55
C ALA A 272 -5.32 -21.12 -5.53
N ASP A 273 -6.16 -20.09 -5.55
CA ASP A 273 -7.38 -20.05 -6.37
C ASP A 273 -7.20 -19.33 -7.70
N VAL A 274 -6.15 -18.53 -7.86
CA VAL A 274 -5.93 -17.65 -9.01
C VAL A 274 -5.95 -18.41 -10.34
N GLU A 275 -5.16 -19.47 -10.47
CA GLU A 275 -5.11 -20.24 -11.72
C GLU A 275 -6.45 -20.93 -12.06
N ARG A 276 -7.19 -21.37 -11.06
CA ARG A 276 -8.51 -21.97 -11.23
C ARG A 276 -9.52 -20.92 -11.70
N LEU A 277 -9.48 -19.73 -11.12
CA LEU A 277 -10.40 -18.64 -11.45
C LEU A 277 -10.09 -18.02 -12.81
N LYS A 278 -8.82 -17.86 -13.20
CA LYS A 278 -8.43 -17.42 -14.54
C LYS A 278 -8.99 -18.29 -15.66
N ASN A 279 -9.25 -19.57 -15.39
CA ASN A 279 -9.82 -20.52 -16.35
C ASN A 279 -11.35 -20.67 -16.20
N ALA A 280 -12.00 -19.88 -15.36
CA ALA A 280 -13.45 -19.91 -15.20
C ALA A 280 -14.13 -18.93 -16.15
N ASP A 281 -15.26 -19.34 -16.75
CA ASP A 281 -16.05 -18.48 -17.63
C ASP A 281 -16.64 -17.30 -16.84
N GLY A 282 -16.65 -16.10 -17.41
CA GLY A 282 -17.25 -14.91 -16.86
C GLY A 282 -16.42 -14.24 -15.74
N ILE A 283 -15.16 -14.64 -15.57
CA ILE A 283 -14.25 -14.13 -14.56
C ILE A 283 -12.94 -13.65 -15.20
N ASP A 284 -12.48 -12.49 -14.77
CA ASP A 284 -11.16 -11.96 -15.09
C ASP A 284 -10.37 -11.71 -13.78
N ILE A 285 -9.07 -12.02 -13.79
CA ILE A 285 -8.17 -11.80 -12.65
C ILE A 285 -7.11 -10.76 -13.02
N LEU A 286 -7.21 -9.60 -12.38
CA LEU A 286 -6.20 -8.55 -12.48
C LEU A 286 -5.09 -8.82 -11.48
N GLN A 287 -3.85 -8.78 -11.95
CA GLN A 287 -2.66 -8.84 -11.13
C GLN A 287 -1.88 -7.53 -11.29
N PHE A 288 -1.35 -7.02 -10.19
CA PHE A 288 -0.62 -5.76 -10.16
C PHE A 288 0.42 -5.78 -9.03
N ASP A 289 1.49 -5.01 -9.18
CA ASP A 289 2.48 -4.87 -8.13
C ASP A 289 1.90 -4.03 -6.98
N GLU A 290 1.90 -4.60 -5.78
CA GLU A 290 1.73 -3.83 -4.56
C GLU A 290 3.10 -3.35 -4.09
N LEU A 291 3.19 -2.14 -3.58
CA LEU A 291 4.43 -1.63 -3.00
C LEU A 291 4.63 -2.20 -1.58
N GLU A 292 4.46 -3.52 -1.46
CA GLU A 292 4.55 -4.24 -0.19
C GLU A 292 5.71 -5.24 -0.20
N THR A 293 6.51 -5.21 0.86
CA THR A 293 7.53 -6.22 1.13
C THR A 293 7.19 -6.97 2.40
N THR A 294 7.18 -8.30 2.32
CA THR A 294 7.04 -9.18 3.50
C THR A 294 8.42 -9.58 4.00
N PHE A 295 8.63 -9.52 5.31
CA PHE A 295 9.87 -9.86 5.99
C PHE A 295 9.68 -10.97 7.01
N MET A 296 10.77 -11.71 7.28
CA MET A 296 11.03 -12.27 8.59
C MET A 296 11.76 -11.18 9.40
N GLY A 297 11.04 -10.53 10.33
CA GLY A 297 11.60 -9.56 11.26
C GLY A 297 12.31 -10.26 12.42
N MET A 298 13.37 -9.63 12.91
CA MET A 298 14.16 -10.11 14.06
C MET A 298 14.27 -8.99 15.08
N ASN A 299 14.02 -9.29 16.35
CA ASN A 299 14.14 -8.33 17.44
C ASN A 299 15.59 -8.26 17.90
N LEU A 300 16.23 -7.11 17.73
CA LEU A 300 17.65 -6.93 17.99
C LEU A 300 18.01 -6.89 19.49
N SER A 301 17.01 -6.82 20.37
CA SER A 301 17.22 -6.86 21.83
C SER A 301 17.04 -8.24 22.43
N LYS A 302 16.68 -9.26 21.63
CA LYS A 302 16.35 -10.61 22.10
C LYS A 302 17.40 -11.62 21.63
N PHE A 303 17.85 -12.49 22.55
CA PHE A 303 18.66 -13.65 22.19
C PHE A 303 17.81 -14.66 21.39
N PRO A 304 18.35 -15.29 20.32
CA PRO A 304 19.70 -15.13 19.78
C PRO A 304 19.81 -14.10 18.64
N THR A 305 18.73 -13.33 18.38
CA THR A 305 18.67 -12.38 17.26
C THR A 305 19.36 -11.03 17.57
N ASP A 306 19.89 -10.85 18.77
CA ASP A 306 20.82 -9.77 19.14
C ASP A 306 22.20 -9.90 18.46
N ASP A 307 22.62 -11.11 18.07
CA ASP A 307 23.86 -11.35 17.34
C ASP A 307 23.70 -11.10 15.82
N VAL A 308 24.48 -10.17 15.26
CA VAL A 308 24.42 -9.81 13.83
C VAL A 308 24.77 -10.99 12.91
N ASN A 309 25.70 -11.87 13.32
CA ASN A 309 26.08 -13.04 12.52
C ASN A 309 24.92 -14.04 12.43
N VAL A 310 24.11 -14.18 13.49
CA VAL A 310 22.88 -14.99 13.46
C VAL A 310 21.88 -14.39 12.45
N ARG A 311 21.67 -13.06 12.47
CA ARG A 311 20.75 -12.40 11.54
C ARG A 311 21.23 -12.50 10.09
N GLN A 312 22.53 -12.33 9.85
CA GLN A 312 23.12 -12.52 8.52
C GLN A 312 22.99 -13.97 8.05
N ALA A 313 23.26 -14.94 8.94
CA ALA A 313 23.10 -16.35 8.62
C ALA A 313 21.66 -16.70 8.22
N VAL A 314 20.65 -16.13 8.90
CA VAL A 314 19.24 -16.26 8.52
C VAL A 314 19.03 -15.74 7.09
N ASN A 315 19.57 -14.58 6.74
CA ASN A 315 19.43 -14.00 5.40
C ASN A 315 20.06 -14.87 4.29
N TYR A 316 21.23 -15.45 4.53
CA TYR A 316 21.90 -16.33 3.56
C TYR A 316 21.28 -17.74 3.50
N ALA A 317 20.65 -18.22 4.57
CA ALA A 317 20.01 -19.53 4.59
C ALA A 317 18.68 -19.57 3.81
N ILE A 318 18.02 -18.43 3.61
CA ILE A 318 16.68 -18.36 3.02
C ILE A 318 16.73 -18.40 1.48
N ASN A 319 16.09 -19.41 0.89
CA ASN A 319 15.78 -19.49 -0.54
C ASN A 319 14.41 -18.83 -0.80
N ARG A 320 14.43 -17.62 -1.30
CA ARG A 320 13.24 -16.79 -1.52
C ARG A 320 12.40 -17.29 -2.68
N GLU A 321 13.03 -17.88 -3.70
CA GLU A 321 12.34 -18.50 -4.83
C GLU A 321 11.46 -19.68 -4.40
N GLU A 322 11.96 -20.52 -3.47
CA GLU A 322 11.19 -21.62 -2.93
C GLU A 322 9.99 -21.12 -2.10
N ILE A 323 10.13 -20.03 -1.35
CA ILE A 323 9.03 -19.39 -0.63
C ILE A 323 7.97 -18.92 -1.61
N VAL A 324 8.37 -18.18 -2.67
CA VAL A 324 7.45 -17.68 -3.68
C VAL A 324 6.71 -18.82 -4.38
N GLN A 325 7.41 -19.90 -4.73
CA GLN A 325 6.79 -21.06 -5.39
C GLN A 325 5.91 -21.87 -4.43
N GLY A 326 6.37 -22.12 -3.21
CA GLY A 326 5.71 -23.02 -2.26
C GLY A 326 4.55 -22.40 -1.51
N ALA A 327 4.64 -21.12 -1.13
CA ALA A 327 3.59 -20.44 -0.36
C ALA A 327 2.69 -19.54 -1.21
N TYR A 328 3.23 -18.97 -2.32
CA TYR A 328 2.52 -17.98 -3.15
C TYR A 328 2.26 -18.47 -4.57
N PHE A 329 2.56 -19.73 -4.88
CA PHE A 329 2.31 -20.36 -6.21
C PHE A 329 2.88 -19.55 -7.38
N GLY A 330 4.00 -18.84 -7.19
CA GLY A 330 4.61 -17.96 -8.19
C GLY A 330 3.92 -16.60 -8.37
N LEU A 331 2.96 -16.25 -7.50
CA LEU A 331 2.18 -15.01 -7.57
C LEU A 331 2.75 -13.89 -6.68
N ALA A 332 4.03 -13.92 -6.43
CA ALA A 332 4.82 -12.88 -5.78
C ALA A 332 6.19 -12.84 -6.43
N SER A 333 6.98 -11.80 -6.17
CA SER A 333 8.40 -11.76 -6.57
C SER A 333 9.30 -11.97 -5.36
N PRO A 334 10.43 -12.71 -5.50
CA PRO A 334 11.41 -12.82 -4.42
C PRO A 334 11.91 -11.43 -4.00
N ALA A 335 11.92 -11.12 -2.71
CA ALA A 335 12.41 -9.86 -2.18
C ALA A 335 13.81 -10.02 -1.58
N TYR A 336 14.72 -9.16 -2.00
CA TYR A 336 16.09 -9.07 -1.50
C TYR A 336 16.38 -7.73 -0.80
N THR A 337 15.44 -6.81 -0.87
CA THR A 337 15.55 -5.42 -0.43
C THR A 337 14.40 -5.02 0.49
N HIS A 338 14.61 -4.00 1.32
CA HIS A 338 13.58 -3.52 2.25
C HIS A 338 12.41 -2.87 1.53
N LEU A 339 12.70 -2.05 0.52
CA LEU A 339 11.69 -1.42 -0.32
C LEU A 339 11.48 -2.22 -1.60
N HIS A 340 10.27 -2.14 -2.16
CA HIS A 340 10.02 -2.59 -3.51
C HIS A 340 10.77 -1.69 -4.51
N PRO A 341 11.39 -2.22 -5.60
CA PRO A 341 12.15 -1.40 -6.56
C PRO A 341 11.37 -0.24 -7.20
N ASN A 342 10.04 -0.33 -7.25
CA ASN A 342 9.18 0.74 -7.77
C ASN A 342 8.77 1.77 -6.69
N THR A 343 9.24 1.64 -5.45
CA THR A 343 8.96 2.62 -4.38
C THR A 343 9.81 3.88 -4.60
N PRO A 344 9.20 5.08 -4.63
CA PRO A 344 9.95 6.34 -4.64
C PRO A 344 10.95 6.41 -3.49
N GLY A 345 12.21 6.72 -3.77
CA GLY A 345 13.31 6.71 -2.80
C GLY A 345 14.02 5.35 -2.64
N PHE A 346 13.74 4.39 -3.53
CA PHE A 346 14.49 3.13 -3.60
C PHE A 346 15.98 3.39 -3.91
N TRP A 347 16.86 2.67 -3.23
CA TRP A 347 18.31 2.72 -3.46
C TRP A 347 18.69 1.79 -4.61
N ASP A 348 19.19 2.32 -5.73
CA ASP A 348 19.56 1.55 -6.92
C ASP A 348 20.64 0.47 -6.65
N GLY A 349 21.52 0.69 -5.66
CA GLY A 349 22.54 -0.28 -5.26
C GLY A 349 22.05 -1.40 -4.35
N ALA A 350 20.78 -1.37 -3.92
CA ALA A 350 20.26 -2.32 -2.92
C ALA A 350 20.30 -3.77 -3.39
N LEU A 351 20.01 -4.03 -4.67
CA LEU A 351 20.03 -5.38 -5.23
C LEU A 351 21.42 -5.96 -5.35
N ASP A 352 22.43 -5.13 -5.65
CA ASP A 352 23.83 -5.57 -5.75
C ASP A 352 24.45 -5.89 -4.37
N ALA A 353 23.93 -5.23 -3.32
CA ALA A 353 24.38 -5.41 -1.94
C ALA A 353 23.61 -6.53 -1.20
N ALA A 354 22.52 -7.03 -1.77
CA ALA A 354 21.63 -7.97 -1.10
C ALA A 354 22.24 -9.37 -0.95
N PRO A 355 22.04 -10.05 0.20
CA PRO A 355 22.47 -11.42 0.39
C PRO A 355 21.68 -12.37 -0.51
N THR A 356 22.40 -13.22 -1.27
CA THR A 356 21.82 -14.31 -2.04
C THR A 356 21.82 -15.60 -1.23
N HIS A 357 21.01 -16.58 -1.63
CA HIS A 357 20.96 -17.87 -0.95
C HIS A 357 22.29 -18.61 -0.99
N ASP A 358 22.95 -18.73 0.16
CA ASP A 358 24.23 -19.44 0.39
C ASP A 358 24.23 -20.08 1.78
N PRO A 359 23.71 -21.32 1.92
CA PRO A 359 23.68 -22.02 3.20
C PRO A 359 25.05 -22.35 3.76
N ASP A 360 26.08 -22.48 2.92
CA ASP A 360 27.44 -22.75 3.39
C ASP A 360 28.03 -21.51 4.05
N HIS A 361 27.83 -20.34 3.47
CA HIS A 361 28.19 -19.07 4.09
C HIS A 361 27.40 -18.82 5.40
N ALA A 362 26.11 -19.16 5.43
CA ALA A 362 25.31 -19.09 6.66
C ALA A 362 25.91 -19.96 7.79
N ARG A 363 26.34 -21.19 7.49
CA ARG A 363 27.02 -22.05 8.47
C ARG A 363 28.32 -21.45 8.97
N ALA A 364 29.12 -20.87 8.06
CA ALA A 364 30.38 -20.23 8.44
C ALA A 364 30.17 -19.05 9.40
N LEU A 365 29.18 -18.20 9.15
CA LEU A 365 28.82 -17.09 10.05
C LEU A 365 28.39 -17.58 11.45
N LEU A 366 27.63 -18.65 11.52
CA LEU A 366 27.22 -19.25 12.80
C LEU A 366 28.43 -19.82 13.55
N GLU A 367 29.38 -20.46 12.85
CA GLU A 367 30.62 -20.96 13.44
C GLU A 367 31.50 -19.83 13.95
N GLU A 368 31.63 -18.74 13.19
CA GLU A 368 32.36 -17.55 13.63
C GLU A 368 31.73 -16.92 14.88
N ALA A 369 30.40 -16.95 14.98
CA ALA A 369 29.66 -16.51 16.17
C ALA A 369 29.76 -17.49 17.35
N GLY A 370 30.40 -18.65 17.19
CA GLY A 370 30.62 -19.64 18.22
C GLY A 370 29.48 -20.68 18.36
N TRP A 371 28.56 -20.73 17.40
CA TRP A 371 27.51 -21.75 17.35
C TRP A 371 28.02 -23.06 16.73
N THR A 372 28.06 -24.13 17.49
CA THR A 372 28.53 -25.45 17.05
C THR A 372 27.39 -26.44 16.87
N GLU A 373 27.49 -27.34 15.91
CA GLU A 373 26.51 -28.41 15.72
C GLU A 373 26.53 -29.36 16.89
N ASN A 374 25.37 -29.70 17.40
CA ASN A 374 25.19 -30.79 18.36
C ASN A 374 24.67 -32.06 17.66
N GLY A 375 24.51 -33.18 18.43
CA GLY A 375 24.08 -34.46 17.87
C GLY A 375 22.63 -34.47 17.34
N ASP A 376 21.84 -33.46 17.66
CA ASP A 376 20.41 -33.34 17.31
C ASP A 376 20.17 -32.50 16.08
N GLY A 377 21.25 -31.95 15.44
CA GLY A 377 21.16 -31.10 14.24
C GLY A 377 20.79 -29.65 14.53
N VAL A 378 20.63 -29.26 15.80
CA VAL A 378 20.46 -27.87 16.23
C VAL A 378 21.78 -27.34 16.76
N ARG A 379 22.20 -26.14 16.36
CA ARG A 379 23.43 -25.53 16.86
C ARG A 379 23.27 -25.11 18.33
N GLU A 380 24.38 -25.12 19.05
CA GLU A 380 24.44 -24.81 20.48
C GLU A 380 25.64 -23.88 20.77
N LYS A 381 25.46 -22.92 21.67
CA LYS A 381 26.49 -22.02 22.19
C LYS A 381 26.26 -21.82 23.70
N ASP A 382 27.30 -22.05 24.52
CA ASP A 382 27.25 -21.87 25.98
C ASP A 382 26.14 -22.68 26.70
N GLY A 383 25.72 -23.80 26.12
CA GLY A 383 24.67 -24.68 26.64
C GLY A 383 23.24 -24.31 26.21
N GLU A 384 23.11 -23.25 25.39
CA GLU A 384 21.83 -22.81 24.83
C GLU A 384 21.70 -23.20 23.36
N GLN A 385 20.56 -23.77 22.97
CA GLN A 385 20.26 -24.12 21.58
C GLN A 385 19.90 -22.85 20.75
N LEU A 386 20.26 -22.87 19.47
CA LEU A 386 19.92 -21.83 18.53
C LEU A 386 18.45 -21.96 18.08
N VAL A 387 17.56 -21.35 18.86
CA VAL A 387 16.11 -21.40 18.66
C VAL A 387 15.57 -19.99 18.44
N ILE A 388 14.81 -19.79 17.38
CA ILE A 388 14.07 -18.56 17.12
C ILE A 388 12.58 -18.86 17.20
N THR A 389 11.89 -18.29 18.18
CA THR A 389 10.42 -18.33 18.24
C THR A 389 9.87 -17.35 17.21
N LEU A 390 9.15 -17.85 16.21
CA LEU A 390 8.62 -17.08 15.09
C LEU A 390 7.11 -16.86 15.25
N TRP A 391 6.69 -15.59 15.42
CA TRP A 391 5.28 -15.22 15.54
C TRP A 391 4.69 -14.87 14.18
N VAL A 392 3.64 -15.57 13.77
CA VAL A 392 3.00 -15.44 12.47
C VAL A 392 1.50 -15.23 12.60
N ILE A 393 0.92 -14.50 11.64
CA ILE A 393 -0.54 -14.39 11.51
C ILE A 393 -1.07 -15.71 10.95
N ASN A 394 -2.18 -16.20 11.50
CA ASN A 394 -2.79 -17.48 11.11
C ASN A 394 -3.61 -17.32 9.81
N ASN A 395 -2.90 -17.13 8.70
CA ASN A 395 -3.45 -17.26 7.36
C ASN A 395 -2.64 -18.28 6.55
N SER A 396 -3.22 -18.79 5.49
CA SER A 396 -2.64 -19.93 4.73
C SER A 396 -1.23 -19.64 4.21
N GLU A 397 -0.99 -18.43 3.67
CA GLU A 397 0.29 -18.05 3.07
C GLU A 397 1.38 -17.84 4.12
N ALA A 398 1.06 -17.20 5.25
CA ALA A 398 2.00 -16.99 6.34
C ALA A 398 2.37 -18.32 7.02
N VAL A 399 1.42 -19.23 7.19
CA VAL A 399 1.67 -20.56 7.74
C VAL A 399 2.56 -21.39 6.81
N LEU A 400 2.27 -21.42 5.50
CA LEU A 400 3.14 -22.10 4.53
C LEU A 400 4.53 -21.49 4.47
N THR A 401 4.64 -20.16 4.50
CA THR A 401 5.92 -19.45 4.58
C THR A 401 6.72 -19.85 5.81
N SER A 402 6.09 -19.92 6.99
CA SER A 402 6.78 -20.32 8.23
C SER A 402 7.29 -21.76 8.17
N GLN A 403 6.55 -22.69 7.56
CA GLN A 403 6.96 -24.08 7.39
C GLN A 403 8.17 -24.21 6.44
N ILE A 404 8.22 -23.41 5.36
CA ILE A 404 9.38 -23.38 4.46
C ILE A 404 10.60 -22.78 5.17
N LEU A 405 10.42 -21.68 5.92
CA LEU A 405 11.48 -21.08 6.74
C LEU A 405 12.03 -22.07 7.78
N GLU A 406 11.15 -22.81 8.46
CA GLU A 406 11.54 -23.86 9.42
C GLU A 406 12.46 -24.90 8.76
N GLN A 407 12.09 -25.39 7.57
CA GLN A 407 12.90 -26.36 6.83
C GLN A 407 14.25 -25.79 6.40
N GLN A 408 14.26 -24.59 5.82
CA GLN A 408 15.49 -23.97 5.30
C GLN A 408 16.47 -23.61 6.42
N LEU A 409 15.99 -23.07 7.53
CA LEU A 409 16.81 -22.68 8.67
C LEU A 409 17.31 -23.89 9.45
N ALA A 410 16.51 -24.96 9.54
CA ALA A 410 16.98 -26.23 10.11
C ALA A 410 18.15 -26.84 9.33
N ALA A 411 18.25 -26.63 8.00
CA ALA A 411 19.37 -27.11 7.18
C ALA A 411 20.71 -26.47 7.53
N VAL A 412 20.72 -25.34 8.25
CA VAL A 412 21.93 -24.68 8.77
C VAL A 412 22.06 -24.76 10.30
N GLY A 413 21.16 -25.50 10.96
CA GLY A 413 21.18 -25.74 12.40
C GLY A 413 20.44 -24.70 13.24
N ILE A 414 19.57 -23.86 12.65
CA ILE A 414 18.68 -22.93 13.36
C ILE A 414 17.30 -23.58 13.50
N LYS A 415 16.82 -23.76 14.73
CA LYS A 415 15.47 -24.27 15.00
C LYS A 415 14.48 -23.11 15.01
N ILE A 416 13.38 -23.25 14.28
CA ILE A 416 12.23 -22.34 14.35
C ILE A 416 11.12 -22.97 15.16
N GLU A 417 10.54 -22.21 16.09
CA GLU A 417 9.33 -22.57 16.83
C GLU A 417 8.22 -21.57 16.47
N THR A 418 7.30 -21.98 15.61
CA THR A 418 6.24 -21.11 15.11
C THR A 418 5.09 -21.00 16.10
N ILE A 419 4.67 -19.75 16.41
CA ILE A 419 3.45 -19.44 17.17
C ILE A 419 2.51 -18.69 16.25
N GLN A 420 1.30 -19.21 16.07
CA GLN A 420 0.27 -18.64 15.22
C GLN A 420 -0.70 -17.79 16.04
N TYR A 421 -1.00 -16.59 15.54
CA TYR A 421 -1.94 -15.67 16.15
C TYR A 421 -3.06 -15.31 15.15
N GLU A 422 -4.24 -15.05 15.66
CA GLU A 422 -5.22 -14.28 14.91
C GLU A 422 -4.68 -12.85 14.67
N GLU A 423 -5.05 -12.20 13.56
CA GLU A 423 -4.39 -10.98 13.10
C GLU A 423 -4.42 -9.85 14.14
N SER A 424 -5.58 -9.56 14.75
CA SER A 424 -5.69 -8.50 15.76
C SER A 424 -4.90 -8.83 17.02
N ALA A 425 -4.89 -10.11 17.43
CA ALA A 425 -4.10 -10.60 18.56
C ALA A 425 -2.59 -10.55 18.29
N TRP A 426 -2.17 -10.74 17.02
CA TRP A 426 -0.77 -10.60 16.62
C TRP A 426 -0.29 -9.16 16.79
N PHE A 427 -1.09 -8.18 16.29
CA PHE A 427 -0.76 -6.77 16.42
C PHE A 427 -0.69 -6.33 17.88
N GLU A 428 -1.60 -6.78 18.73
CA GLU A 428 -1.58 -6.48 20.16
C GLU A 428 -0.36 -7.11 20.85
N ALA A 429 -0.07 -8.40 20.59
CA ALA A 429 1.06 -9.10 21.20
C ALA A 429 2.42 -8.44 20.81
N THR A 430 2.58 -8.05 19.54
CA THR A 430 3.84 -7.46 19.05
C THR A 430 4.08 -6.02 19.52
N ARG A 431 3.07 -5.33 20.05
CA ARG A 431 3.25 -3.99 20.65
C ARG A 431 4.12 -4.01 21.90
N GLY A 432 4.18 -5.12 22.61
CA GLY A 432 4.99 -5.26 23.82
C GLY A 432 6.49 -5.44 23.56
N GLY A 433 6.92 -5.74 22.32
CA GLY A 433 8.32 -5.97 21.99
C GLY A 433 8.88 -7.29 22.52
N GLU A 434 8.02 -8.28 22.86
CA GLU A 434 8.45 -9.57 23.44
C GLU A 434 8.81 -10.65 22.40
N GLN A 435 8.45 -10.45 21.13
CA GLN A 435 8.77 -11.37 20.04
C GLN A 435 10.28 -11.46 19.80
N VAL A 436 10.78 -12.64 19.48
CA VAL A 436 12.16 -12.89 19.01
C VAL A 436 12.21 -12.73 17.50
N GLY A 437 11.40 -13.50 16.78
CA GLY A 437 11.20 -13.40 15.34
C GLY A 437 9.70 -13.24 15.03
N PHE A 438 9.39 -12.63 13.91
CA PHE A 438 8.02 -12.43 13.44
C PHE A 438 7.96 -12.28 11.93
N THR A 439 6.80 -12.51 11.32
CA THR A 439 6.58 -12.18 9.91
C THR A 439 5.61 -11.01 9.81
N ILE A 440 5.91 -10.08 8.91
CA ILE A 440 5.06 -8.92 8.63
C ILE A 440 5.20 -8.48 7.17
N GLY A 441 4.08 -8.16 6.53
CA GLY A 441 4.04 -7.42 5.29
C GLY A 441 3.96 -5.92 5.56
N VAL A 442 4.78 -5.13 4.90
CA VAL A 442 4.81 -3.68 5.03
C VAL A 442 4.68 -3.05 3.67
N ARG A 443 3.68 -2.18 3.51
CA ARG A 443 3.50 -1.40 2.29
C ARG A 443 4.25 -0.08 2.41
N TYR A 444 5.06 0.20 1.38
CA TYR A 444 5.85 1.41 1.28
C TYR A 444 5.37 2.25 0.09
N GLU A 445 4.42 3.14 0.31
CA GLU A 445 3.97 4.08 -0.74
C GLU A 445 5.10 5.04 -1.15
N THR A 446 5.98 5.37 -0.20
CA THR A 446 7.23 6.11 -0.40
C THR A 446 8.29 5.59 0.58
N ALA A 447 9.56 5.94 0.36
CA ALA A 447 10.64 5.59 1.29
C ALA A 447 10.48 6.26 2.68
N ASP A 448 9.64 7.28 2.84
CA ASP A 448 9.36 7.88 4.15
C ASP A 448 8.77 6.89 5.17
N ASN A 449 8.10 5.83 4.70
CA ASN A 449 7.64 4.77 5.59
C ASN A 449 8.79 4.07 6.34
N LEU A 450 10.06 4.22 5.90
CA LEU A 450 11.23 3.78 6.66
C LEU A 450 11.33 4.48 8.02
N TYR A 451 10.95 5.76 8.11
CA TYR A 451 10.87 6.48 9.39
C TYR A 451 9.90 5.78 10.36
N PHE A 452 8.70 5.47 9.87
CA PHE A 452 7.66 4.86 10.68
C PHE A 452 8.07 3.49 11.25
N TYR A 453 8.81 2.69 10.47
CA TYR A 453 9.17 1.34 10.90
C TYR A 453 10.54 1.23 11.57
N PHE A 454 11.46 2.18 11.35
CA PHE A 454 12.86 2.00 11.77
C PHE A 454 13.44 3.15 12.60
N HIS A 455 12.78 4.31 12.69
CA HIS A 455 13.22 5.36 13.62
C HIS A 455 13.06 4.89 15.07
N SER A 456 14.03 5.23 15.93
CA SER A 456 14.05 4.75 17.33
C SER A 456 12.86 5.23 18.16
N ASP A 457 12.31 6.43 17.88
CA ASP A 457 11.13 6.98 18.57
C ASP A 457 9.86 6.18 18.32
N GLN A 458 9.87 5.29 17.31
CA GLN A 458 8.74 4.45 16.96
C GLN A 458 8.72 3.10 17.70
N GLN A 459 9.60 2.92 18.68
CA GLN A 459 9.64 1.74 19.54
C GLN A 459 8.56 1.78 20.62
N PRO A 460 8.06 0.59 21.07
CA PRO A 460 8.33 -0.75 20.56
C PRO A 460 7.47 -1.13 19.34
N ALA A 461 6.55 -0.28 18.93
CA ALA A 461 5.73 -0.43 17.72
C ALA A 461 5.34 0.97 17.21
N PRO A 462 5.43 1.17 15.89
CA PRO A 462 5.64 0.19 14.80
C PRO A 462 7.07 -0.32 14.60
N ASN A 463 8.13 0.25 15.22
CA ASN A 463 9.48 -0.30 15.20
C ASN A 463 9.58 -1.56 16.10
N ARG A 464 9.02 -2.67 15.60
CA ARG A 464 8.98 -3.98 16.31
C ARG A 464 10.32 -4.69 16.37
N PHE A 465 11.32 -4.16 15.69
CA PHE A 465 12.68 -4.69 15.62
C PHE A 465 13.51 -4.30 16.85
N THR A 466 13.03 -3.35 17.64
CA THR A 466 13.79 -2.68 18.72
C THR A 466 15.11 -2.11 18.20
N PHE A 467 15.06 -1.63 16.94
CA PHE A 467 16.20 -1.06 16.25
C PHE A 467 16.44 0.37 16.74
N ASN A 468 17.69 0.66 17.11
CA ASN A 468 18.12 1.97 17.57
C ASN A 468 19.51 2.24 17.00
N ASP A 469 19.60 3.13 16.03
CA ASP A 469 20.84 3.56 15.40
C ASP A 469 20.76 5.07 15.16
N PRO A 470 21.50 5.90 15.94
CA PRO A 470 21.44 7.36 15.84
C PRO A 470 21.83 7.93 14.45
N GLU A 471 22.63 7.20 13.66
CA GLU A 471 22.95 7.62 12.28
C GLU A 471 21.74 7.43 11.37
N VAL A 472 21.02 6.32 11.53
CA VAL A 472 19.77 6.05 10.79
C VAL A 472 18.69 7.06 11.17
N ASP A 473 18.53 7.34 12.47
CA ASP A 473 17.59 8.35 12.94
C ASP A 473 17.88 9.71 12.31
N ALA A 474 19.14 10.16 12.33
CA ALA A 474 19.55 11.42 11.72
C ALA A 474 19.29 11.46 10.20
N TRP A 475 19.55 10.38 9.46
CA TRP A 475 19.24 10.32 8.02
C TRP A 475 17.73 10.35 7.78
N LEU A 476 16.93 9.63 8.57
CA LEU A 476 15.48 9.65 8.47
C LEU A 476 14.88 11.04 8.79
N GLU A 477 15.45 11.77 9.74
CA GLU A 477 15.08 13.16 10.01
C GLU A 477 15.50 14.09 8.85
N GLU A 478 16.69 13.86 8.26
CA GLU A 478 17.18 14.61 7.10
C GLU A 478 16.25 14.43 5.90
N THR A 479 15.74 13.22 5.62
CA THR A 479 14.83 12.99 4.50
C THR A 479 13.57 13.84 4.58
N ARG A 480 13.13 14.20 5.78
CA ARG A 480 11.92 14.98 6.02
C ARG A 480 12.14 16.49 6.01
N SER A 481 13.35 16.94 6.38
CA SER A 481 13.63 18.36 6.64
C SER A 481 14.58 19.02 5.63
N ASN A 482 15.32 18.25 4.82
CA ASN A 482 16.28 18.81 3.87
C ASN A 482 15.58 19.20 2.55
N PRO A 483 15.66 20.47 2.08
CA PRO A 483 15.04 20.88 0.81
C PRO A 483 15.79 20.38 -0.43
N ASP A 484 17.05 19.90 -0.29
CA ASP A 484 17.84 19.37 -1.40
C ASP A 484 17.47 17.91 -1.66
N GLN A 485 16.81 17.66 -2.79
CA GLN A 485 16.34 16.33 -3.19
C GLN A 485 17.47 15.31 -3.43
N GLU A 486 18.67 15.76 -3.82
CA GLU A 486 19.84 14.87 -3.95
C GLU A 486 20.32 14.43 -2.55
N ALA A 487 20.35 15.34 -1.58
CA ALA A 487 20.66 15.00 -0.20
C ALA A 487 19.61 14.06 0.41
N VAL A 488 18.32 14.29 0.14
CA VAL A 488 17.22 13.42 0.56
C VAL A 488 17.39 12.00 0.00
N GLN A 489 17.66 11.86 -1.30
CA GLN A 489 17.90 10.54 -1.90
C GLN A 489 19.12 9.85 -1.28
N ASN A 490 20.23 10.59 -1.08
CA ASN A 490 21.44 10.05 -0.44
C ASN A 490 21.16 9.58 1.00
N ALA A 491 20.32 10.29 1.73
CA ALA A 491 19.90 9.87 3.08
C ALA A 491 19.09 8.58 3.04
N TYR A 492 18.11 8.44 2.12
CA TYR A 492 17.40 7.17 1.91
C TYR A 492 18.32 6.03 1.51
N ASP A 493 19.32 6.28 0.66
CA ASP A 493 20.31 5.27 0.25
C ASP A 493 21.13 4.79 1.46
N ASN A 494 21.56 5.72 2.32
CA ASN A 494 22.31 5.41 3.54
C ASN A 494 21.49 4.58 4.52
N VAL A 495 20.22 4.95 4.74
CA VAL A 495 19.29 4.17 5.58
C VAL A 495 19.20 2.73 5.05
N GLN A 496 18.86 2.54 3.78
CA GLN A 496 18.66 1.20 3.20
C GLN A 496 19.94 0.36 3.24
N ARG A 497 21.10 0.98 2.99
CA ARG A 497 22.41 0.33 3.12
C ARG A 497 22.63 -0.14 4.56
N ARG A 498 22.41 0.74 5.54
CA ARG A 498 22.64 0.42 6.96
C ARG A 498 21.72 -0.71 7.45
N LEU A 499 20.45 -0.68 7.07
CA LEU A 499 19.49 -1.75 7.40
C LEU A 499 19.96 -3.12 6.84
N SER A 500 20.53 -3.13 5.64
CA SER A 500 21.10 -4.34 5.03
C SER A 500 22.39 -4.81 5.75
N GLU A 501 23.28 -3.90 6.10
CA GLU A 501 24.54 -4.22 6.84
C GLU A 501 24.27 -4.86 8.20
N VAL A 502 23.30 -4.32 8.96
CA VAL A 502 22.95 -4.86 10.27
C VAL A 502 22.02 -6.08 10.19
N ALA A 503 21.64 -6.48 8.96
CA ALA A 503 20.71 -7.57 8.72
C ALA A 503 19.46 -7.46 9.60
N LEU A 504 18.84 -6.28 9.62
CA LEU A 504 17.72 -5.95 10.51
C LEU A 504 16.57 -6.94 10.40
N ASN A 505 16.30 -7.38 9.18
CA ASN A 505 15.30 -8.38 8.84
C ASN A 505 15.77 -9.19 7.63
N ALA A 506 15.02 -10.21 7.27
CA ALA A 506 15.18 -10.94 6.03
C ALA A 506 13.97 -10.64 5.13
N PRO A 507 14.13 -9.84 4.06
CA PRO A 507 13.10 -9.70 3.04
C PRO A 507 12.80 -11.06 2.40
N LEU A 508 11.53 -11.39 2.21
CA LEU A 508 11.09 -12.70 1.71
C LEU A 508 10.46 -12.59 0.32
N LYS A 509 9.51 -11.68 0.18
CA LYS A 509 8.77 -11.50 -1.07
C LYS A 509 8.24 -10.08 -1.22
N HIS A 510 8.10 -9.63 -2.48
CA HIS A 510 7.27 -8.49 -2.85
C HIS A 510 5.89 -9.00 -3.26
N GLN A 511 4.85 -8.38 -2.69
CA GLN A 511 3.46 -8.80 -2.91
C GLN A 511 2.96 -8.38 -4.29
N HIS A 512 2.29 -9.31 -4.97
CA HIS A 512 1.42 -8.97 -6.10
C HIS A 512 -0.03 -9.00 -5.62
N GLY A 513 -0.73 -7.90 -5.84
CA GLY A 513 -2.16 -7.83 -5.58
C GLY A 513 -2.94 -8.65 -6.60
N THR A 514 -4.03 -9.26 -6.15
CA THR A 514 -4.94 -10.03 -6.99
C THR A 514 -6.37 -9.56 -6.79
N LEU A 515 -7.01 -9.15 -7.88
CA LEU A 515 -8.39 -8.72 -7.88
C LEU A 515 -9.16 -9.53 -8.91
N GLY A 516 -10.21 -10.24 -8.46
CA GLY A 516 -11.14 -10.90 -9.36
C GLY A 516 -12.28 -9.96 -9.72
N LYS A 517 -12.63 -9.88 -10.99
CA LYS A 517 -13.80 -9.15 -11.45
C LYS A 517 -14.65 -10.02 -12.37
N SER A 518 -15.95 -9.82 -12.36
CA SER A 518 -16.85 -10.41 -13.35
C SER A 518 -16.70 -9.70 -14.70
N ASP A 519 -16.92 -10.43 -15.80
CA ASP A 519 -16.76 -9.90 -17.16
C ASP A 519 -17.67 -8.69 -17.42
N ASN A 520 -18.83 -8.63 -16.78
CA ASN A 520 -19.77 -7.52 -16.90
C ASN A 520 -19.39 -6.27 -16.10
N ALA A 521 -18.31 -6.30 -15.29
CA ALA A 521 -17.78 -5.13 -14.60
C ALA A 521 -16.67 -4.50 -15.44
N HIS A 522 -16.95 -3.32 -15.98
CA HIS A 522 -16.05 -2.55 -16.86
C HIS A 522 -15.52 -1.31 -16.17
N GLY A 523 -14.49 -0.66 -16.75
CA GLY A 523 -13.87 0.54 -16.17
C GLY A 523 -13.09 0.28 -14.88
N VAL A 524 -12.84 -0.99 -14.55
CA VAL A 524 -12.09 -1.37 -13.34
C VAL A 524 -10.61 -1.06 -13.55
N ARG A 525 -10.09 -0.10 -12.79
CA ARG A 525 -8.66 0.25 -12.74
C ARG A 525 -8.15 0.03 -11.33
N VAL A 526 -6.93 -0.47 -11.22
CA VAL A 526 -6.29 -0.72 -9.93
C VAL A 526 -5.17 0.29 -9.70
N HIS A 527 -5.21 0.93 -8.56
CA HIS A 527 -4.15 1.81 -8.09
C HIS A 527 -3.22 1.03 -7.16
N SER A 528 -1.91 1.08 -7.37
CA SER A 528 -0.91 0.30 -6.61
C SER A 528 -1.01 0.46 -5.09
N ALA A 529 -1.31 1.68 -4.62
CA ALA A 529 -1.46 1.98 -3.20
C ALA A 529 -2.91 1.89 -2.68
N ARG A 530 -3.92 2.06 -3.54
CA ARG A 530 -5.32 2.27 -3.12
C ARG A 530 -6.31 1.27 -3.68
N TRP A 531 -5.86 0.32 -4.48
CA TRP A 531 -6.68 -0.70 -5.12
C TRP A 531 -7.80 -0.10 -5.99
N LEU A 532 -9.06 -0.33 -5.64
CA LEU A 532 -10.20 0.27 -6.32
C LEU A 532 -10.43 1.69 -5.78
N TYR A 533 -9.81 2.68 -6.43
CA TYR A 533 -9.91 4.06 -5.98
C TYR A 533 -11.18 4.72 -6.52
N ARG A 534 -12.06 5.15 -5.62
CA ARG A 534 -13.35 5.86 -5.85
C ARG A 534 -14.38 5.19 -6.73
N MET A 535 -14.04 4.24 -7.57
CA MET A 535 -14.94 3.42 -8.40
C MET A 535 -15.94 4.19 -9.30
N SER A 536 -15.73 5.51 -9.54
CA SER A 536 -16.63 6.36 -10.33
C SER A 536 -16.61 6.02 -11.83
N ASP A 537 -15.52 5.43 -12.33
CA ASP A 537 -15.36 5.00 -13.72
C ASP A 537 -15.95 3.61 -13.99
N ILE A 538 -16.36 2.89 -12.94
CA ILE A 538 -16.89 1.52 -13.06
C ILE A 538 -18.34 1.56 -13.52
N TRP A 539 -18.69 0.65 -14.43
CA TRP A 539 -20.06 0.44 -14.88
C TRP A 539 -20.33 -1.05 -15.12
N LEU A 540 -21.61 -1.44 -15.09
CA LEU A 540 -22.05 -2.82 -15.25
C LEU A 540 -22.78 -2.99 -16.58
N GLU A 541 -22.34 -3.99 -17.36
CA GLU A 541 -23.11 -4.49 -18.49
C GLU A 541 -24.27 -5.36 -17.98
N SER A 542 -25.49 -5.15 -18.52
CA SER A 542 -26.70 -5.84 -18.10
C SER A 542 -26.80 -7.28 -18.61
#